data_80f0c40914e67394b6d67466cff5ca1f
#
_entry.id   80f0c40914e67394b6d67466cff5ca1f
#
_cell.length_a   1.000
_cell.length_b   1.000
_cell.length_c   1.000
_cell.angle_alpha   90.00
_cell.angle_beta   90.00
_cell.angle_gamma   90.00
#
_symmetry.space_group_name_H-M   'P 1'
#
loop_
_entity.id
_entity.type
_entity.pdbx_description
1 polymer ?
#
loop_
_entity_poly.entity_id
_entity_poly.type
_entity_poly.pdbx_seq_one_letter_code
_entity_poly.pdbx_strand_id
1 'polypeptide(L)'
;MWSSASFARKAATPEILGQMWTFKDKGERDCCLIPEVTALFQEMVQTGEMRGEQRIFYVARCYRYERPQEGRYREFTQLGVEILNPRGGADKAVAEALDVCKKALEGIGVPSDALEWDTLAKRGLGYYLGGSGFEAACGALGAQRQLAGGGAYAEGAGFAIGLERALLAKERCGG
;
A
#
# COMPACT_ATOMS: atom_id res chain seq x y z
N MET A 1 -7.18 -3.57 -16.08
CA MET A 1 -6.26 -2.65 -16.78
C MET A 1 -6.69 -1.23 -16.44
N TRP A 2 -5.76 -0.38 -16.08
CA TRP A 2 -6.03 0.98 -15.64
C TRP A 2 -5.33 1.98 -16.57
N SER A 3 -5.86 3.20 -16.64
CA SER A 3 -5.19 4.28 -17.34
C SER A 3 -3.86 4.60 -16.66
N SER A 4 -2.77 4.59 -17.39
CA SER A 4 -1.45 4.98 -16.86
C SER A 4 -1.45 6.42 -16.36
N ALA A 5 -2.26 7.30 -16.99
CA ALA A 5 -2.40 8.69 -16.58
C ALA A 5 -3.05 8.86 -15.19
N SER A 6 -3.99 7.98 -14.80
CA SER A 6 -4.61 8.02 -13.47
C SER A 6 -3.58 7.75 -12.37
N PHE A 7 -2.75 6.73 -12.54
CA PHE A 7 -1.66 6.46 -11.60
C PHE A 7 -0.58 7.53 -11.62
N ALA A 8 -0.21 8.04 -12.78
CA ALA A 8 0.79 9.11 -12.89
C ALA A 8 0.36 10.38 -12.12
N ARG A 9 -0.93 10.73 -12.16
CA ARG A 9 -1.44 11.87 -11.38
C ARG A 9 -1.40 11.68 -9.87
N LYS A 10 -1.60 10.44 -9.40
CA LYS A 10 -1.73 10.13 -7.98
C LYS A 10 -0.41 9.72 -7.33
N ALA A 11 0.33 8.86 -8.00
CA ALA A 11 1.56 8.27 -7.47
C ALA A 11 2.83 9.08 -7.79
N ALA A 12 2.72 10.27 -8.27
CA ALA A 12 3.67 11.17 -8.94
C ALA A 12 5.07 11.31 -8.32
N THR A 13 5.71 10.23 -7.91
CA THR A 13 7.16 10.25 -7.71
C THR A 13 7.83 9.66 -8.96
N PRO A 14 8.96 10.24 -9.42
CA PRO A 14 9.69 9.70 -10.57
C PRO A 14 10.04 8.22 -10.42
N GLU A 15 10.26 7.77 -9.18
CA GLU A 15 10.57 6.38 -8.87
C GLU A 15 9.41 5.44 -9.23
N ILE A 16 8.20 5.73 -8.77
CA ILE A 16 7.02 4.89 -9.06
C ILE A 16 6.70 4.90 -10.56
N LEU A 17 6.80 6.08 -11.20
CA LEU A 17 6.57 6.18 -12.65
C LEU A 17 7.56 5.30 -13.44
N GLY A 18 8.83 5.28 -13.02
CA GLY A 18 9.86 4.43 -13.63
C GLY A 18 9.66 2.93 -13.38
N GLN A 19 8.84 2.57 -12.39
CA GLN A 19 8.54 1.18 -12.03
C GLN A 19 7.22 0.67 -12.61
N MET A 20 6.44 1.51 -13.28
CA MET A 20 5.16 1.10 -13.86
C MET A 20 5.38 0.25 -15.12
N TRP A 21 4.64 -0.85 -15.22
CA TRP A 21 4.46 -1.58 -16.48
C TRP A 21 3.40 -0.88 -17.30
N THR A 22 3.79 -0.24 -18.40
CA THR A 22 2.89 0.48 -19.29
C THR A 22 2.84 -0.17 -20.67
N PHE A 23 1.68 -0.12 -21.33
CA PHE A 23 1.45 -0.66 -22.65
C PHE A 23 0.23 0.01 -23.30
N LYS A 24 0.08 -0.17 -24.61
CA LYS A 24 -1.15 0.20 -25.31
C LYS A 24 -2.10 -0.99 -25.43
N ASP A 25 -3.38 -0.76 -25.19
CA ASP A 25 -4.39 -1.78 -25.47
C ASP A 25 -4.73 -1.80 -26.99
N LYS A 26 -5.65 -2.70 -27.39
CA LYS A 26 -6.09 -2.81 -28.80
C LYS A 26 -6.81 -1.55 -29.31
N GLY A 27 -7.22 -0.65 -28.45
CA GLY A 27 -7.84 0.63 -28.77
C GLY A 27 -6.86 1.81 -28.67
N GLU A 28 -5.54 1.54 -28.69
CA GLU A 28 -4.45 2.53 -28.60
C GLU A 28 -4.47 3.37 -27.32
N ARG A 29 -5.17 2.93 -26.27
CA ARG A 29 -5.21 3.62 -24.99
C ARG A 29 -4.01 3.27 -24.13
N ASP A 30 -3.43 4.28 -23.47
CA ASP A 30 -2.32 4.08 -22.55
C ASP A 30 -2.81 3.42 -21.26
N CYS A 31 -2.35 2.20 -21.04
CA CYS A 31 -2.71 1.35 -19.90
C CYS A 31 -1.48 1.01 -19.05
N CYS A 32 -1.73 0.58 -17.83
CA CYS A 32 -0.70 0.01 -16.96
C CYS A 32 -1.21 -1.20 -16.19
N LEU A 33 -0.29 -2.05 -15.74
CA LEU A 33 -0.56 -2.98 -14.65
C LEU A 33 -0.61 -2.20 -13.35
N ILE A 34 -1.44 -2.63 -12.41
CA ILE A 34 -1.67 -1.93 -11.13
C ILE A 34 -0.39 -1.95 -10.29
N PRO A 35 0.27 -0.82 -10.00
CA PRO A 35 1.46 -0.79 -9.16
C PRO A 35 1.15 -0.77 -7.66
N GLU A 36 -0.07 -0.31 -7.29
CA GLU A 36 -0.64 -0.24 -5.94
C GLU A 36 -2.14 0.06 -6.03
N VAL A 37 -2.91 -0.15 -4.97
CA VAL A 37 -4.39 -0.11 -5.05
C VAL A 37 -4.98 1.19 -4.50
N THR A 38 -4.34 1.84 -3.55
CA THR A 38 -4.87 3.05 -2.88
C THR A 38 -5.25 4.16 -3.86
N ALA A 39 -4.44 4.37 -4.91
CA ALA A 39 -4.74 5.39 -5.93
C ALA A 39 -6.07 5.16 -6.67
N LEU A 40 -6.50 3.89 -6.80
CA LEU A 40 -7.78 3.56 -7.42
C LEU A 40 -8.94 3.99 -6.53
N PHE A 41 -8.88 3.71 -5.23
CA PHE A 41 -9.90 4.14 -4.29
C PHE A 41 -9.99 5.66 -4.19
N GLN A 42 -8.85 6.35 -4.22
CA GLN A 42 -8.82 7.80 -4.28
C GLN A 42 -9.53 8.32 -5.55
N GLU A 43 -9.29 7.71 -6.71
CA GLU A 43 -9.98 8.08 -7.95
C GLU A 43 -11.50 7.84 -7.84
N MET A 44 -11.93 6.68 -7.33
CA MET A 44 -13.35 6.34 -7.15
C MET A 44 -14.07 7.30 -6.19
N VAL A 45 -13.41 7.80 -5.17
CA VAL A 45 -13.96 8.85 -4.30
C VAL A 45 -14.07 10.19 -5.06
N GLN A 46 -13.02 10.59 -5.77
CA GLN A 46 -12.99 11.86 -6.52
C GLN A 46 -13.99 11.89 -7.68
N THR A 47 -14.24 10.76 -8.34
CA THR A 47 -15.25 10.66 -9.41
C THR A 47 -16.66 10.50 -8.86
N GLY A 48 -16.82 10.34 -7.53
CA GLY A 48 -18.11 10.16 -6.88
C GLY A 48 -18.70 8.75 -7.02
N GLU A 49 -17.91 7.79 -7.48
CA GLU A 49 -18.30 6.37 -7.51
C GLU A 49 -18.39 5.80 -6.09
N MET A 50 -17.52 6.27 -5.18
CA MET A 50 -17.56 5.96 -3.75
C MET A 50 -17.93 7.19 -2.95
N ARG A 51 -19.04 7.11 -2.22
CA ARG A 51 -19.59 8.21 -1.40
C ARG A 51 -19.82 7.77 0.02
N GLY A 52 -19.74 8.75 0.95
CA GLY A 52 -19.92 8.50 2.37
C GLY A 52 -18.74 7.74 2.99
N GLU A 53 -18.80 7.56 4.29
CA GLU A 53 -17.75 6.86 5.02
C GLU A 53 -17.76 5.37 4.73
N GLN A 54 -16.62 4.82 4.37
CA GLN A 54 -16.48 3.40 4.05
C GLN A 54 -15.19 2.84 4.65
N ARG A 55 -15.24 1.56 5.00
CA ARG A 55 -14.10 0.74 5.38
C ARG A 55 -14.04 -0.45 4.44
N ILE A 56 -12.97 -0.53 3.69
CA ILE A 56 -12.80 -1.51 2.62
C ILE A 56 -11.50 -2.26 2.87
N PHE A 57 -11.52 -3.57 2.70
CA PHE A 57 -10.31 -4.35 2.55
C PHE A 57 -10.19 -4.89 1.14
N TYR A 58 -8.97 -5.16 0.72
CA TYR A 58 -8.69 -5.79 -0.57
C TYR A 58 -7.51 -6.76 -0.47
N VAL A 59 -7.53 -7.73 -1.36
CA VAL A 59 -6.35 -8.55 -1.68
C VAL A 59 -6.16 -8.45 -3.19
N ALA A 60 -5.02 -7.91 -3.61
CA ALA A 60 -4.79 -7.61 -5.01
C ALA A 60 -3.35 -7.92 -5.43
N ARG A 61 -3.21 -8.41 -6.66
CA ARG A 61 -1.89 -8.51 -7.31
C ARG A 61 -1.46 -7.16 -7.82
N CYS A 62 -0.23 -6.77 -7.45
CA CYS A 62 0.41 -5.54 -7.85
C CYS A 62 1.67 -5.84 -8.66
N TYR A 63 2.07 -4.90 -9.52
CA TYR A 63 3.15 -5.09 -10.47
C TYR A 63 4.06 -3.88 -10.48
N ARG A 64 5.37 -4.11 -10.21
CA ARG A 64 6.39 -3.06 -10.29
C ARG A 64 7.63 -3.58 -11.03
N TYR A 65 8.16 -2.78 -11.94
CA TYR A 65 9.40 -3.10 -12.63
C TYR A 65 10.59 -2.81 -11.72
N GLU A 66 10.84 -3.72 -10.81
CA GLU A 66 11.92 -3.63 -9.84
C GLU A 66 13.00 -4.69 -10.11
N ARG A 67 14.19 -4.48 -9.54
CA ARG A 67 15.22 -5.52 -9.55
C ARG A 67 14.79 -6.65 -8.61
N PRO A 68 14.55 -7.87 -9.12
CA PRO A 68 14.09 -8.98 -8.30
C PRO A 68 15.15 -9.40 -7.28
N GLN A 69 14.71 -9.67 -6.08
CA GLN A 69 15.48 -10.30 -5.02
C GLN A 69 14.51 -10.91 -4.01
N GLU A 70 15.01 -11.65 -3.03
CA GLU A 70 14.15 -12.25 -2.01
C GLU A 70 13.30 -11.17 -1.31
N GLY A 71 12.00 -11.40 -1.19
CA GLY A 71 11.04 -10.43 -0.65
C GLY A 71 10.77 -9.21 -1.53
N ARG A 72 11.32 -9.17 -2.76
CA ARG A 72 11.07 -8.08 -3.73
C ARG A 72 10.84 -8.67 -5.11
N TYR A 73 9.59 -8.76 -5.49
CA TYR A 73 9.15 -9.38 -6.74
C TYR A 73 8.55 -8.33 -7.68
N ARG A 74 8.52 -8.66 -8.98
CA ARG A 74 7.86 -7.82 -9.99
C ARG A 74 6.36 -7.98 -10.01
N GLU A 75 5.86 -9.13 -9.56
CA GLU A 75 4.47 -9.41 -9.22
C GLU A 75 4.42 -9.78 -7.75
N PHE A 76 3.55 -9.15 -6.98
CA PHE A 76 3.39 -9.38 -5.54
C PHE A 76 1.95 -9.11 -5.12
N THR A 77 1.57 -9.66 -3.99
CA THR A 77 0.21 -9.53 -3.46
C THR A 77 0.17 -8.51 -2.33
N GLN A 78 -0.75 -7.57 -2.40
CA GLN A 78 -1.07 -6.67 -1.30
C GLN A 78 -2.38 -7.07 -0.63
N LEU A 79 -2.37 -7.18 0.70
CA LEU A 79 -3.55 -7.05 1.55
C LEU A 79 -3.58 -5.61 2.06
N GLY A 80 -4.67 -4.91 1.84
CA GLY A 80 -4.80 -3.55 2.32
C GLY A 80 -6.18 -3.24 2.88
N VAL A 81 -6.23 -2.14 3.63
CA VAL A 81 -7.46 -1.57 4.17
C VAL A 81 -7.46 -0.08 3.88
N GLU A 82 -8.61 0.41 3.44
CA GLU A 82 -8.86 1.83 3.18
C GLU A 82 -10.06 2.31 3.98
N ILE A 83 -9.89 3.42 4.69
CA ILE A 83 -10.93 4.13 5.43
C ILE A 83 -11.20 5.42 4.65
N LEU A 84 -12.26 5.40 3.85
CA LEU A 84 -12.58 6.48 2.91
C LEU A 84 -13.61 7.44 3.52
N ASN A 85 -13.47 8.73 3.24
CA ASN A 85 -14.36 9.80 3.71
C ASN A 85 -14.63 9.74 5.23
N PRO A 86 -13.59 9.63 6.09
CA PRO A 86 -13.77 9.42 7.52
C PRO A 86 -14.43 10.62 8.19
N ARG A 87 -15.59 10.41 8.83
CA ARG A 87 -16.30 11.46 9.58
C ARG A 87 -15.54 11.94 10.81
N GLY A 88 -14.65 11.09 11.36
CA GLY A 88 -13.83 11.39 12.52
C GLY A 88 -12.54 12.16 12.24
N GLY A 89 -12.25 12.48 10.96
CA GLY A 89 -11.03 13.12 10.53
C GLY A 89 -9.86 12.16 10.30
N ALA A 90 -8.80 12.69 9.68
CA ALA A 90 -7.64 11.92 9.24
C ALA A 90 -6.90 11.22 10.38
N ASP A 91 -6.69 11.90 11.52
CA ASP A 91 -5.92 11.35 12.65
C ASP A 91 -6.57 10.08 13.23
N LYS A 92 -7.90 10.11 13.40
CA LYS A 92 -8.65 8.93 13.87
C LYS A 92 -8.60 7.79 12.86
N ALA A 93 -8.72 8.12 11.57
CA ALA A 93 -8.63 7.11 10.52
C ALA A 93 -7.23 6.48 10.45
N VAL A 94 -6.16 7.25 10.62
CA VAL A 94 -4.79 6.73 10.70
C VAL A 94 -4.61 5.83 11.91
N ALA A 95 -5.10 6.24 13.08
CA ALA A 95 -5.02 5.43 14.31
C ALA A 95 -5.77 4.09 14.15
N GLU A 96 -6.97 4.11 13.55
CA GLU A 96 -7.75 2.92 13.22
C GLU A 96 -7.00 2.03 12.21
N ALA A 97 -6.47 2.61 11.13
CA ALA A 97 -5.70 1.89 10.12
C ALA A 97 -4.46 1.21 10.72
N LEU A 98 -3.74 1.90 11.61
CA LEU A 98 -2.57 1.35 12.31
C LEU A 98 -2.96 0.17 13.22
N ASP A 99 -4.05 0.29 14.00
CA ASP A 99 -4.53 -0.78 14.85
C ASP A 99 -4.94 -2.03 14.05
N VAL A 100 -5.67 -1.83 12.96
CA VAL A 100 -6.06 -2.92 12.06
C VAL A 100 -4.84 -3.55 11.39
N CYS A 101 -3.84 -2.75 10.99
CA CYS A 101 -2.60 -3.26 10.40
C CYS A 101 -1.84 -4.18 11.38
N LYS A 102 -1.74 -3.78 12.66
CA LYS A 102 -1.13 -4.60 13.72
C LYS A 102 -1.84 -5.94 13.87
N LYS A 103 -3.16 -5.91 13.99
CA LYS A 103 -3.98 -7.13 14.11
C LYS A 103 -3.89 -8.02 12.87
N ALA A 104 -3.78 -7.43 11.68
CA ALA A 104 -3.63 -8.19 10.44
C ALA A 104 -2.29 -8.91 10.38
N LEU A 105 -1.18 -8.27 10.74
CA LEU A 105 0.14 -8.91 10.80
C LEU A 105 0.19 -10.02 11.85
N GLU A 106 -0.41 -9.79 13.02
CA GLU A 106 -0.56 -10.81 14.07
C GLU A 106 -1.41 -11.99 13.57
N GLY A 107 -2.55 -11.72 12.89
CA GLY A 107 -3.40 -12.75 12.30
C GLY A 107 -2.73 -13.55 11.17
N ILE A 108 -1.79 -12.96 10.44
CA ILE A 108 -0.94 -13.68 9.48
C ILE A 108 0.04 -14.61 10.22
N GLY A 109 0.35 -14.32 11.47
CA GLY A 109 1.27 -15.08 12.32
C GLY A 109 2.69 -14.52 12.32
N VAL A 110 2.86 -13.22 12.03
CA VAL A 110 4.15 -12.54 12.26
C VAL A 110 4.26 -12.21 13.75
N PRO A 111 5.31 -12.67 14.45
CA PRO A 111 5.47 -12.37 15.88
C PRO A 111 5.58 -10.87 16.14
N SER A 112 4.86 -10.37 17.14
CA SER A 112 4.81 -8.93 17.43
C SER A 112 6.16 -8.36 17.90
N ASP A 113 6.96 -9.16 18.57
CA ASP A 113 8.32 -8.82 19.02
C ASP A 113 9.36 -8.79 17.89
N ALA A 114 9.05 -9.38 16.74
CA ALA A 114 9.85 -9.29 15.52
C ALA A 114 9.58 -8.02 14.71
N LEU A 115 8.57 -7.24 15.08
CA LEU A 115 8.13 -6.04 14.35
C LEU A 115 8.70 -4.76 14.95
N GLU A 116 9.32 -3.97 14.10
CA GLU A 116 9.72 -2.60 14.38
C GLU A 116 8.69 -1.65 13.77
N TRP A 117 8.14 -0.73 14.57
CA TRP A 117 7.16 0.25 14.13
C TRP A 117 7.75 1.65 14.10
N ASP A 118 7.64 2.33 12.96
CA ASP A 118 7.87 3.76 12.83
C ASP A 118 6.52 4.42 12.51
N THR A 119 6.03 5.27 13.42
CA THR A 119 4.75 5.98 13.28
C THR A 119 4.90 7.37 12.64
N LEU A 120 6.13 7.75 12.28
CA LEU A 120 6.45 8.99 11.58
C LEU A 120 7.28 8.71 10.31
N ALA A 121 7.17 7.50 9.78
CA ALA A 121 7.91 7.07 8.61
C ALA A 121 7.66 7.99 7.41
N LYS A 122 8.70 8.40 6.73
CA LYS A 122 8.58 9.11 5.46
C LYS A 122 7.98 8.18 4.41
N ARG A 123 6.95 8.67 3.72
CA ARG A 123 6.27 7.90 2.67
C ARG A 123 6.74 8.36 1.30
N GLY A 124 7.10 7.39 0.45
CA GLY A 124 7.60 7.63 -0.90
C GLY A 124 6.52 7.95 -1.93
N LEU A 125 5.23 7.75 -1.61
CA LEU A 125 4.12 8.05 -2.52
C LEU A 125 3.62 9.48 -2.29
N GLY A 126 3.46 10.23 -3.38
CA GLY A 126 3.19 11.67 -3.33
C GLY A 126 1.82 12.07 -2.78
N TYR A 127 0.91 11.13 -2.60
CA TYR A 127 -0.43 11.42 -2.09
C TYR A 127 -0.54 11.47 -0.56
N TYR A 128 0.47 11.00 0.19
CA TYR A 128 0.41 11.03 1.65
C TYR A 128 0.46 12.46 2.20
N LEU A 129 -0.47 12.81 3.07
CA LEU A 129 -0.54 14.12 3.72
C LEU A 129 0.70 14.33 4.60
N GLY A 130 1.34 15.49 4.43
CA GLY A 130 2.58 15.80 5.14
C GLY A 130 3.78 14.92 4.78
N GLY A 131 3.64 14.02 3.79
CA GLY A 131 4.71 13.11 3.35
C GLY A 131 5.11 12.06 4.40
N SER A 132 4.31 11.87 5.45
CA SER A 132 4.59 10.94 6.55
C SER A 132 3.44 9.97 6.77
N GLY A 133 3.70 8.89 7.50
CA GLY A 133 2.74 7.86 7.84
C GLY A 133 3.35 6.88 8.82
N PHE A 134 2.90 5.63 8.79
CA PHE A 134 3.48 4.57 9.59
C PHE A 134 4.06 3.45 8.73
N GLU A 135 4.99 2.71 9.32
CA GLU A 135 5.64 1.56 8.71
C GLU A 135 5.83 0.45 9.72
N ALA A 136 5.65 -0.79 9.28
CA ALA A 136 6.09 -1.98 9.99
C ALA A 136 7.25 -2.62 9.25
N ALA A 137 8.33 -2.90 9.96
CA ALA A 137 9.50 -3.57 9.42
C ALA A 137 9.85 -4.80 10.26
N CYS A 138 10.53 -5.79 9.64
CA CYS A 138 11.10 -6.95 10.33
C CYS A 138 12.57 -7.09 9.96
N GLY A 139 13.45 -7.01 10.96
CA GLY A 139 14.90 -7.07 10.77
C GLY A 139 15.39 -8.38 10.13
N ALA A 140 14.68 -9.48 10.33
CA ALA A 140 15.02 -10.78 9.75
C ALA A 140 14.95 -10.81 8.21
N LEU A 141 14.31 -9.82 7.58
CA LEU A 141 14.23 -9.72 6.10
C LEU A 141 15.41 -8.98 5.47
N GLY A 142 16.37 -8.52 6.26
CA GLY A 142 17.54 -7.81 5.73
C GLY A 142 17.19 -6.50 5.03
N ALA A 143 17.65 -6.30 3.78
CA ALA A 143 17.44 -5.06 3.04
C ALA A 143 15.97 -4.77 2.67
N GLN A 144 15.11 -5.81 2.57
CA GLN A 144 13.69 -5.69 2.22
C GLN A 144 12.78 -5.81 3.46
N ARG A 145 13.18 -5.17 4.56
CA ARG A 145 12.59 -5.31 5.89
C ARG A 145 11.17 -4.76 6.03
N GLN A 146 10.73 -3.85 5.18
CA GLN A 146 9.39 -3.27 5.24
C GLN A 146 8.31 -4.31 4.90
N LEU A 147 7.38 -4.55 5.81
CA LEU A 147 6.22 -5.45 5.64
C LEU A 147 4.96 -4.69 5.25
N ALA A 148 4.72 -3.57 5.91
CA ALA A 148 3.52 -2.78 5.73
C ALA A 148 3.86 -1.29 5.76
N GLY A 149 3.00 -0.51 5.14
CA GLY A 149 3.06 0.94 5.23
C GLY A 149 1.70 1.56 4.99
N GLY A 150 1.41 2.64 5.71
CA GLY A 150 0.15 3.35 5.64
C GLY A 150 0.25 4.80 6.08
N GLY A 151 -0.86 5.50 6.03
CA GLY A 151 -0.96 6.90 6.43
C GLY A 151 -2.20 7.57 5.90
N ALA A 152 -2.31 8.88 6.11
CA ALA A 152 -3.41 9.71 5.65
C ALA A 152 -3.17 10.24 4.24
N TYR A 153 -4.24 10.37 3.48
CA TYR A 153 -4.31 11.04 2.19
C TYR A 153 -5.63 11.86 2.12
N ALA A 154 -5.83 12.63 1.07
CA ALA A 154 -6.94 13.59 1.01
C ALA A 154 -8.32 12.95 1.18
N GLU A 155 -8.53 11.77 0.62
CA GLU A 155 -9.80 11.04 0.64
C GLU A 155 -9.98 10.13 1.86
N GLY A 156 -8.92 9.94 2.70
CA GLY A 156 -8.98 9.03 3.83
C GLY A 156 -7.64 8.64 4.43
N ALA A 157 -7.60 7.41 4.93
CA ALA A 157 -6.38 6.79 5.43
C ALA A 157 -6.42 5.28 5.17
N GLY A 158 -5.25 4.67 5.02
CA GLY A 158 -5.18 3.24 4.79
C GLY A 158 -3.78 2.68 4.96
N PHE A 159 -3.65 1.39 4.70
CA PHE A 159 -2.37 0.68 4.67
C PHE A 159 -2.38 -0.45 3.66
N ALA A 160 -1.19 -0.90 3.31
CA ALA A 160 -1.00 -2.15 2.57
C ALA A 160 0.11 -2.99 3.22
N ILE A 161 -0.11 -4.30 3.27
CA ILE A 161 0.85 -5.34 3.67
C ILE A 161 1.28 -6.09 2.41
N GLY A 162 2.58 -6.25 2.20
CA GLY A 162 3.11 -7.18 1.19
C GLY A 162 3.04 -8.60 1.72
N LEU A 163 2.13 -9.43 1.18
CA LEU A 163 1.85 -10.76 1.73
C LEU A 163 3.06 -11.69 1.62
N GLU A 164 3.81 -11.67 0.53
CA GLU A 164 5.00 -12.50 0.36
C GLU A 164 6.06 -12.18 1.41
N ARG A 165 6.24 -10.88 1.74
CA ARG A 165 7.16 -10.46 2.81
C ARG A 165 6.65 -10.84 4.20
N ALA A 166 5.35 -10.70 4.46
CA ALA A 166 4.76 -11.09 5.73
C ALA A 166 4.88 -12.60 5.98
N LEU A 167 4.66 -13.41 4.95
CA LEU A 167 4.83 -14.87 5.04
C LEU A 167 6.31 -15.24 5.25
N LEU A 168 7.23 -14.59 4.55
CA LEU A 168 8.66 -14.80 4.74
C LEU A 168 9.12 -14.38 6.16
N ALA A 169 8.58 -13.28 6.70
CA ALA A 169 8.86 -12.86 8.08
C ALA A 169 8.33 -13.87 9.09
N LYS A 170 7.10 -14.36 8.89
CA LYS A 170 6.53 -15.44 9.71
C LYS A 170 7.42 -16.68 9.72
N GLU A 171 7.87 -17.13 8.56
CA GLU A 171 8.74 -18.31 8.42
C GLU A 171 10.08 -18.10 9.16
N ARG A 172 10.68 -16.92 9.07
CA ARG A 172 11.99 -16.64 9.67
C ARG A 172 11.96 -16.35 11.17
N CYS A 173 10.85 -15.85 11.67
CA CYS A 173 10.73 -15.42 13.07
C CYS A 173 9.81 -16.32 13.90
N GLY A 174 8.94 -17.12 13.28
CA GLY A 174 7.89 -17.90 13.93
C GLY A 174 8.20 -19.40 14.01
N GLY A 175 9.47 -19.83 13.74
CA GLY A 175 9.91 -21.24 13.72
C GLY A 175 9.99 -21.91 15.06
#